data_021f12464b79022017335fc16648ef7d
#
_entry.id   021f12464b79022017335fc16648ef7d
#
_cell.length_a   1.000
_cell.length_b   1.000
_cell.length_c   1.000
_cell.angle_alpha   90.00
_cell.angle_beta   90.00
_cell.angle_gamma   90.00
#
_symmetry.space_group_name_H-M   'P 1'
#
loop_
_entity.id
_entity.type
_entity.pdbx_description
1 polymer ?
#
loop_
_entity_poly.entity_id
_entity_poly.type
_entity_poly.pdbx_seq_one_letter_code
_entity_poly.pdbx_strand_id
1 'polypeptide(L)'
;MLYTMMQVCRETGMAYEALKFYCNEGLVPNVKRDSRNRRVFDGHDVKWIQDLVCLKKCGMSIQEMKDYLALCLQGEGTIPQRKEMLAQKQAALLASIQELEDSVAYIHWKQSFYDEVLSGQRPYVSNLIAPKE
;
A
#
# COMPACT_ATOMS: atom_id res chain seq x y z
N MET A 1 -8.44 22.01 -17.60
CA MET A 1 -7.23 21.49 -18.21
C MET A 1 -7.30 19.98 -18.28
N LEU A 2 -6.91 19.41 -19.40
CA LEU A 2 -6.90 17.96 -19.58
C LEU A 2 -5.45 17.43 -19.55
N TYR A 3 -5.29 16.23 -19.02
CA TYR A 3 -4.01 15.55 -18.86
C TYR A 3 -3.99 14.29 -19.73
N THR A 4 -2.83 14.04 -20.35
CA THR A 4 -2.59 12.76 -21.04
C THR A 4 -2.23 11.67 -20.03
N MET A 5 -2.21 10.40 -20.47
CA MET A 5 -1.74 9.28 -19.63
C MET A 5 -0.36 9.58 -19.05
N MET A 6 0.59 10.03 -19.87
CA MET A 6 1.96 10.31 -19.41
C MET A 6 2.00 11.44 -18.39
N GLN A 7 1.19 12.48 -18.58
CA GLN A 7 1.12 13.58 -17.61
C GLN A 7 0.55 13.11 -16.27
N VAL A 8 -0.47 12.27 -16.29
CA VAL A 8 -1.04 11.69 -15.07
C VAL A 8 0.01 10.83 -14.35
N CYS A 9 0.77 10.03 -15.10
CA CYS A 9 1.84 9.23 -14.52
C CYS A 9 2.87 10.09 -13.80
N ARG A 10 3.25 11.22 -14.38
CA ARG A 10 4.19 12.18 -13.76
C ARG A 10 3.60 12.81 -12.51
N GLU A 11 2.31 13.19 -12.55
CA GLU A 11 1.65 13.86 -11.43
C GLU A 11 1.42 12.91 -10.25
N THR A 12 1.16 11.62 -10.52
CA THR A 12 0.75 10.66 -9.49
C THR A 12 1.84 9.69 -9.07
N GLY A 13 2.93 9.63 -9.84
CA GLY A 13 3.99 8.65 -9.61
C GLY A 13 3.65 7.24 -10.06
N MET A 14 2.49 7.01 -10.69
CA MET A 14 2.13 5.69 -11.19
C MET A 14 2.91 5.35 -12.47
N ALA A 15 3.23 4.05 -12.62
CA ALA A 15 3.73 3.53 -13.88
C ALA A 15 2.60 3.51 -14.92
N TYR A 16 2.95 3.69 -16.17
CA TYR A 16 1.99 3.72 -17.28
C TYR A 16 1.13 2.45 -17.30
N GLU A 17 1.75 1.29 -17.18
CA GLU A 17 1.01 0.01 -17.22
C GLU A 17 0.05 -0.15 -16.05
N ALA A 18 0.41 0.37 -14.88
CA ALA A 18 -0.47 0.36 -13.70
C ALA A 18 -1.70 1.24 -13.94
N LEU A 19 -1.51 2.44 -14.48
CA LEU A 19 -2.61 3.36 -14.77
C LEU A 19 -3.53 2.75 -15.84
N LYS A 20 -2.95 2.17 -16.90
CA LYS A 20 -3.69 1.49 -17.94
C LYS A 20 -4.55 0.35 -17.36
N PHE A 21 -3.96 -0.46 -16.49
CA PHE A 21 -4.66 -1.55 -15.80
C PHE A 21 -5.83 -1.01 -14.98
N TYR A 22 -5.62 0.05 -14.21
CA TYR A 22 -6.67 0.66 -13.40
C TYR A 22 -7.82 1.19 -14.26
N CYS A 23 -7.51 1.81 -15.39
CA CYS A 23 -8.53 2.27 -16.34
C CYS A 23 -9.30 1.10 -16.91
N ASN A 24 -8.62 0.01 -17.31
CA ASN A 24 -9.25 -1.18 -17.85
C ASN A 24 -10.13 -1.89 -16.82
N GLU A 25 -9.79 -1.80 -15.53
CA GLU A 25 -10.58 -2.38 -14.44
C GLU A 25 -11.75 -1.50 -14.01
N GLY A 26 -11.94 -0.35 -14.65
CA GLY A 26 -13.02 0.56 -14.30
C GLY A 26 -12.81 1.37 -13.04
N LEU A 27 -11.57 1.46 -12.54
CA LEU A 27 -11.26 2.20 -11.32
C LEU A 27 -11.21 3.71 -11.53
N VAL A 28 -11.17 4.18 -12.78
CA VAL A 28 -11.22 5.61 -13.13
C VAL A 28 -12.48 5.85 -13.96
N PRO A 29 -13.65 5.99 -13.31
CA PRO A 29 -14.93 5.92 -14.01
C PRO A 29 -15.20 7.10 -14.95
N ASN A 30 -14.57 8.24 -14.71
CA ASN A 30 -14.83 9.47 -15.46
C ASN A 30 -13.75 9.76 -16.51
N VAL A 31 -12.89 8.79 -16.82
CA VAL A 31 -11.88 8.97 -17.86
C VAL A 31 -12.55 9.26 -19.20
N LYS A 32 -11.99 10.21 -19.94
CA LYS A 32 -12.54 10.71 -21.20
C LYS A 32 -11.66 10.25 -22.37
N ARG A 33 -12.15 10.43 -23.57
CA ARG A 33 -11.40 10.16 -24.80
C ARG A 33 -11.31 11.44 -25.62
N ASP A 34 -10.17 11.69 -26.24
CA ASP A 34 -10.01 12.80 -27.18
C ASP A 34 -10.45 12.39 -28.59
N SER A 35 -10.27 13.30 -29.57
CA SER A 35 -10.64 13.07 -30.95
C SER A 35 -9.90 11.90 -31.62
N ARG A 36 -8.74 11.51 -31.04
CA ARG A 36 -7.95 10.35 -31.53
C ARG A 36 -8.19 9.11 -30.69
N ASN A 37 -9.27 9.10 -29.88
CA ASN A 37 -9.65 7.98 -29.01
C ASN A 37 -8.59 7.66 -27.94
N ARG A 38 -7.77 8.65 -27.54
CA ARG A 38 -6.80 8.49 -26.45
C ARG A 38 -7.45 8.92 -25.13
N ARG A 39 -7.09 8.24 -24.05
CA ARG A 39 -7.58 8.59 -22.73
C ARG A 39 -7.05 9.96 -22.31
N VAL A 40 -7.95 10.81 -21.82
CA VAL A 40 -7.61 12.11 -21.24
C VAL A 40 -8.33 12.26 -19.90
N PHE A 41 -7.73 13.03 -19.00
CA PHE A 41 -8.17 13.15 -17.62
C PHE A 41 -8.27 14.61 -17.24
N ASP A 42 -9.23 14.94 -16.39
CA ASP A 42 -9.30 16.28 -15.81
C ASP A 42 -8.66 16.32 -14.41
N GLY A 43 -8.69 17.49 -13.75
CA GLY A 43 -8.09 17.64 -12.43
C GLY A 43 -8.73 16.77 -11.36
N HIS A 44 -10.04 16.52 -11.47
CA HIS A 44 -10.75 15.63 -10.54
C HIS A 44 -10.30 14.18 -10.72
N ASP A 45 -10.12 13.74 -11.95
CA ASP A 45 -9.60 12.41 -12.26
C ASP A 45 -8.20 12.22 -11.66
N VAL A 46 -7.33 13.22 -11.80
CA VAL A 46 -5.98 13.16 -11.25
C VAL A 46 -6.01 13.01 -9.73
N LYS A 47 -6.86 13.77 -9.05
CA LYS A 47 -7.02 13.67 -7.59
C LYS A 47 -7.51 12.29 -7.18
N TRP A 48 -8.49 11.75 -7.90
CA TRP A 48 -9.00 10.41 -7.62
C TRP A 48 -7.91 9.34 -7.83
N ILE A 49 -7.11 9.47 -8.87
CA ILE A 49 -6.01 8.53 -9.13
C ILE A 49 -4.96 8.63 -8.02
N GLN A 50 -4.69 9.83 -7.49
CA GLN A 50 -3.82 10.00 -6.31
C GLN A 50 -4.38 9.24 -5.10
N ASP A 51 -5.70 9.30 -4.90
CA ASP A 51 -6.36 8.52 -3.84
C ASP A 51 -6.17 7.02 -4.06
N LEU A 52 -6.30 6.54 -5.30
CA LEU A 52 -6.06 5.12 -5.61
C LEU A 52 -4.63 4.69 -5.28
N VAL A 53 -3.64 5.54 -5.57
CA VAL A 53 -2.25 5.27 -5.19
C VAL A 53 -2.12 5.10 -3.68
N CYS A 54 -2.77 5.98 -2.91
CA CYS A 54 -2.75 5.90 -1.45
C CYS A 54 -3.46 4.64 -0.93
N LEU A 55 -4.62 4.30 -1.51
CA LEU A 55 -5.38 3.12 -1.11
C LEU A 55 -4.60 1.83 -1.38
N LYS A 56 -3.87 1.79 -2.50
CA LYS A 56 -2.99 0.65 -2.79
C LYS A 56 -1.91 0.50 -1.73
N LYS A 57 -1.29 1.62 -1.33
CA LYS A 57 -0.28 1.61 -0.26
C LYS A 57 -0.84 1.12 1.07
N CYS A 58 -2.13 1.35 1.31
CA CYS A 58 -2.82 0.87 2.51
C CYS A 58 -3.15 -0.63 2.45
N GLY A 59 -2.82 -1.30 1.34
CA GLY A 59 -3.04 -2.73 1.19
C GLY A 59 -4.40 -3.11 0.62
N MET A 60 -5.14 -2.16 0.02
CA MET A 60 -6.39 -2.51 -0.65
C MET A 60 -6.14 -3.31 -1.91
N SER A 61 -6.88 -4.40 -2.06
CA SER A 61 -6.92 -5.17 -3.31
C SER A 61 -7.70 -4.40 -4.38
N ILE A 62 -7.59 -4.86 -5.62
CA ILE A 62 -8.36 -4.28 -6.73
C ILE A 62 -9.86 -4.37 -6.43
N GLN A 63 -10.33 -5.50 -5.90
CA GLN A 63 -11.74 -5.65 -5.56
C GLN A 63 -12.17 -4.70 -4.45
N GLU A 64 -11.34 -4.53 -3.42
CA GLU A 64 -11.62 -3.58 -2.35
C GLU A 64 -11.66 -2.15 -2.86
N MET A 65 -10.78 -1.78 -3.78
CA MET A 65 -10.81 -0.45 -4.41
C MET A 65 -12.08 -0.25 -5.23
N LYS A 66 -12.54 -1.29 -5.94
CA LYS A 66 -13.81 -1.24 -6.68
C LYS A 66 -15.00 -1.05 -5.73
N ASP A 67 -15.00 -1.76 -4.62
CA ASP A 67 -16.07 -1.64 -3.61
C ASP A 67 -16.08 -0.25 -3.00
N TYR A 68 -14.90 0.30 -2.68
CA TYR A 68 -14.77 1.65 -2.16
C TYR A 68 -15.24 2.69 -3.18
N LEU A 69 -14.84 2.54 -4.45
CA LEU A 69 -15.29 3.41 -5.54
C LEU A 69 -16.82 3.38 -5.67
N ALA A 70 -17.43 2.21 -5.61
CA ALA A 70 -18.88 2.08 -5.71
C ALA A 70 -19.59 2.87 -4.60
N LEU A 71 -19.05 2.83 -3.38
CA LEU A 71 -19.57 3.62 -2.27
C LEU A 71 -19.41 5.12 -2.53
N CYS A 72 -18.24 5.53 -3.01
CA CYS A 72 -17.99 6.94 -3.33
C CYS A 72 -18.98 7.47 -4.39
N LEU A 73 -19.29 6.66 -5.40
CA LEU A 73 -20.23 7.05 -6.46
C LEU A 73 -21.67 7.19 -5.96
N GLN A 74 -22.02 6.55 -4.85
CA GLN A 74 -23.32 6.69 -4.21
C GLN A 74 -23.44 8.01 -3.43
N GLY A 75 -22.35 8.71 -3.20
CA GLY A 75 -22.33 10.02 -2.59
C GLY A 75 -22.18 10.01 -1.08
N GLU A 76 -22.48 11.15 -0.47
CA GLU A 76 -22.24 11.44 0.94
C GLU A 76 -22.87 10.41 1.91
N GLY A 77 -24.00 9.83 1.54
CA GLY A 77 -24.73 8.89 2.38
C GLY A 77 -23.95 7.62 2.70
N THR A 78 -22.88 7.29 1.97
CA THR A 78 -22.06 6.10 2.20
C THR A 78 -20.80 6.38 3.02
N ILE A 79 -20.62 7.61 3.52
CA ILE A 79 -19.43 7.93 4.33
C ILE A 79 -19.26 6.99 5.52
N PRO A 80 -20.31 6.61 6.28
CA PRO A 80 -20.14 5.66 7.38
C PRO A 80 -19.54 4.33 6.92
N GLN A 81 -20.00 3.76 5.80
CA GLN A 81 -19.46 2.51 5.26
C GLN A 81 -18.02 2.67 4.79
N ARG A 82 -17.69 3.81 4.17
CA ARG A 82 -16.31 4.08 3.75
C ARG A 82 -15.37 4.18 4.96
N LYS A 83 -15.82 4.83 6.02
CA LYS A 83 -15.05 4.93 7.27
C LYS A 83 -14.79 3.56 7.87
N GLU A 84 -15.77 2.67 7.82
CA GLU A 84 -15.62 1.30 8.33
C GLU A 84 -14.57 0.52 7.53
N MET A 85 -14.59 0.62 6.20
CA MET A 85 -13.57 -0.01 5.35
C MET A 85 -12.18 0.50 5.69
N LEU A 86 -12.04 1.81 5.86
CA LEU A 86 -10.75 2.44 6.19
C LEU A 86 -10.28 2.05 7.59
N ALA A 87 -11.20 1.94 8.55
CA ALA A 87 -10.88 1.52 9.91
C ALA A 87 -10.33 0.09 9.95
N GLN A 88 -10.90 -0.81 9.15
CA GLN A 88 -10.41 -2.19 9.05
C GLN A 88 -9.00 -2.23 8.47
N LYS A 89 -8.72 -1.43 7.44
CA LYS A 89 -7.37 -1.33 6.87
C LYS A 89 -6.38 -0.73 7.86
N GLN A 90 -6.80 0.30 8.60
CA GLN A 90 -5.95 0.90 9.63
C GLN A 90 -5.57 -0.13 10.70
N ALA A 91 -6.53 -0.93 11.16
CA ALA A 91 -6.26 -1.98 12.14
C ALA A 91 -5.27 -3.02 11.61
N ALA A 92 -5.41 -3.44 10.35
CA ALA A 92 -4.50 -4.39 9.71
C ALA A 92 -3.09 -3.81 9.59
N LEU A 93 -2.97 -2.52 9.22
CA LEU A 93 -1.68 -1.85 9.12
C LEU A 93 -1.01 -1.73 10.48
N LEU A 94 -1.76 -1.39 11.53
CA LEU A 94 -1.23 -1.30 12.89
C LEU A 94 -0.72 -2.66 13.38
N ALA A 95 -1.43 -3.74 13.05
CA ALA A 95 -0.99 -5.09 13.37
C ALA A 95 0.32 -5.44 12.65
N SER A 96 0.44 -5.05 11.36
CA SER A 96 1.67 -5.26 10.59
C SER A 96 2.85 -4.48 11.16
N ILE A 97 2.61 -3.24 11.61
CA ILE A 97 3.64 -2.43 12.27
C ILE A 97 4.14 -3.14 13.53
N GLN A 98 3.23 -3.67 14.34
CA GLN A 98 3.59 -4.38 15.56
C GLN A 98 4.42 -5.62 15.26
N GLU A 99 4.06 -6.39 14.24
CA GLU A 99 4.84 -7.58 13.82
C GLU A 99 6.26 -7.19 13.39
N LEU A 100 6.38 -6.07 12.66
CA LEU A 100 7.70 -5.59 12.23
C LEU A 100 8.52 -5.10 13.42
N GLU A 101 7.91 -4.41 14.37
CA GLU A 101 8.58 -3.98 15.59
C GLU A 101 9.08 -5.18 16.40
N ASP A 102 8.27 -6.23 16.51
CA ASP A 102 8.65 -7.47 17.20
C ASP A 102 9.84 -8.15 16.50
N SER A 103 9.86 -8.13 15.18
CA SER A 103 10.96 -8.68 14.38
C SER A 103 12.26 -7.90 14.61
N VAL A 104 12.18 -6.58 14.64
CA VAL A 104 13.33 -5.71 14.94
C VAL A 104 13.84 -5.98 16.36
N ALA A 105 12.93 -6.11 17.32
CA ALA A 105 13.29 -6.42 18.71
C ALA A 105 14.01 -7.75 18.83
N TYR A 106 13.57 -8.77 18.09
CA TYR A 106 14.24 -10.07 18.06
C TYR A 106 15.68 -9.95 17.54
N ILE A 107 15.87 -9.24 16.44
CA ILE A 107 17.21 -9.04 15.86
C ILE A 107 18.10 -8.27 16.84
N HIS A 108 17.58 -7.24 17.47
CA HIS A 108 18.31 -6.45 18.47
C HIS A 108 18.76 -7.34 19.62
N TRP A 109 17.86 -8.17 20.15
CA TRP A 109 18.19 -9.12 21.22
C TRP A 109 19.29 -10.08 20.79
N LYS A 110 19.19 -10.63 19.57
CA LYS A 110 20.17 -11.59 19.06
C LYS A 110 21.55 -10.98 18.91
N GLN A 111 21.62 -9.76 18.39
CA GLN A 111 22.89 -9.04 18.24
C GLN A 111 23.50 -8.71 19.60
N SER A 112 22.69 -8.29 20.57
CA SER A 112 23.16 -8.03 21.95
C SER A 112 23.71 -9.31 22.59
N PHE A 113 23.04 -10.43 22.36
CA PHE A 113 23.54 -11.74 22.84
C PHE A 113 24.91 -12.05 22.25
N TYR A 114 25.10 -11.85 20.95
CA TYR A 114 26.40 -12.10 20.32
C TYR A 114 27.48 -11.14 20.83
N ASP A 115 27.14 -9.88 21.06
CA ASP A 115 28.08 -8.91 21.63
C ASP A 115 28.54 -9.37 23.02
N GLU A 116 27.64 -9.89 23.83
CA GLU A 116 27.97 -10.41 25.16
C GLU A 116 28.87 -11.65 25.06
N VAL A 117 28.64 -12.54 24.09
CA VAL A 117 29.50 -13.70 23.84
C VAL A 117 30.89 -13.25 23.42
N LEU A 118 30.98 -12.30 22.48
CA LEU A 118 32.27 -11.79 21.98
C LEU A 118 33.06 -11.07 23.06
N SER A 119 32.42 -10.41 24.01
CA SER A 119 33.09 -9.72 25.10
C SER A 119 33.43 -10.63 26.29
N GLY A 120 33.02 -11.88 26.24
CA GLY A 120 33.29 -12.86 27.31
C GLY A 120 32.29 -12.81 28.47
N GLN A 121 31.24 -11.99 28.37
CA GLN A 121 30.22 -11.85 29.42
C GLN A 121 29.27 -13.06 29.48
N ARG A 122 29.20 -13.80 28.39
CA ARG A 122 28.29 -14.93 28.26
C ARG A 122 28.93 -16.04 27.45
N PRO A 123 28.72 -17.35 27.82
CA PRO A 123 29.27 -18.46 27.04
C PRO A 123 28.55 -18.59 25.69
N TYR A 124 29.28 -19.03 24.68
CA TYR A 124 28.69 -19.38 23.40
C TYR A 124 27.94 -20.70 23.53
N VAL A 125 26.68 -20.70 23.07
CA VAL A 125 25.86 -21.91 23.02
C VAL A 125 25.19 -21.96 21.64
N SER A 126 25.27 -23.13 21.03
CA SER A 126 24.65 -23.38 19.72
C SER A 126 23.61 -24.49 19.85
N ASN A 127 22.43 -24.25 19.28
CA ASN A 127 21.41 -25.30 19.16
C ASN A 127 21.65 -26.20 17.94
N LEU A 128 22.65 -25.86 17.11
CA LEU A 128 22.93 -26.56 15.87
C LEU A 128 24.18 -27.45 15.98
N ILE A 129 25.10 -27.09 16.87
CA ILE A 129 26.38 -27.78 17.02
C ILE A 129 26.42 -28.41 18.39
N ALA A 130 26.64 -29.73 18.44
CA ALA A 130 26.73 -30.46 19.70
C ALA A 130 27.92 -29.95 20.53
N PRO A 131 27.77 -29.83 21.87
CA PRO A 131 28.90 -29.48 22.72
C PRO A 131 30.05 -30.47 22.59
N LYS A 132 31.26 -29.97 22.65
CA LYS A 132 32.45 -30.83 22.73
C LYS A 132 32.54 -31.46 24.12
N GLU A 133 32.81 -32.77 24.17
CA GLU A 133 33.01 -33.50 25.41
C GLU A 133 34.41 -33.25 25.97
#